data_ca705cad9bb18eb10aa947936494cf85
#
_entry.id   ca705cad9bb18eb10aa947936494cf85
#
_cell.length_a   1.000
_cell.length_b   1.000
_cell.length_c   1.000
_cell.angle_alpha   90.00
_cell.angle_beta   90.00
_cell.angle_gamma   90.00
#
_symmetry.space_group_name_H-M   'P 1'
#
loop_
_entity.id
_entity.type
_entity.pdbx_description
1 polymer ?
#
loop_
_entity_poly.entity_id
_entity_poly.type
_entity_poly.pdbx_seq_one_letter_code
_entity_poly.pdbx_strand_id
1 'polypeptide(L)'
;MISALIWILIFCAYSAVAYNYDGEAYKKPHYAGNRTTMVHLFEWKFKDVARECELFLGPAGYAGVQVSPIHENVVLPKRPWYERYQVVSYKMVTRSGDENDFKDMVSRCNAVGVRVYVDIIINHTTRGDLGRVTGSGGSSADTANFLYPAVPYAREDFNEPCVIKVKDYSDPVKMRNCKLFGLLDLNLAREHVREKIVDFLNRAIDFGVAGFRVDAVKHMWPEDLEVIYSRLHDLKSEVFGPNKRPFIYQEVISFDRDEPLNKWQYVHLAAITEFVYGNILGRCFRGWEPLKSLEHWLENDRRLLDSRDVLVFVDNHDNQRDGHGKPDHVILTHRDARLYKMAVAFMLAYPYGHPRVMSSFAFDDPNQGPPTSDDDSGEGRGAILSPEPANKRAMEVGADINMCGNGWVCEHRWRQIYQMAGFKNVVGDSAVSNWWSNGHNQIAFSRGNLGFIAFNGEYGVDLKEHLQTGMAMGEYCDIISGKKVRGNCSGKRVKVEADGTAYIEIFKDESNGVLAIHAESKL
;
A
#
# COMPACT_ATOMS: atom_id res chain seq x y z
N MET A 1 0.14 37.08 73.11
CA MET A 1 1.04 36.27 72.24
C MET A 1 0.20 35.46 71.31
N ILE A 2 0.05 35.94 70.10
CA ILE A 2 -0.75 35.31 69.01
C ILE A 2 0.26 34.76 68.01
N SER A 3 0.34 33.43 67.94
CA SER A 3 1.21 32.71 66.97
C SER A 3 0.48 32.58 65.66
N ALA A 4 0.96 33.25 64.61
CA ALA A 4 0.44 33.11 63.26
C ALA A 4 1.15 31.95 62.58
N LEU A 5 0.37 30.87 62.28
CA LEU A 5 0.79 29.80 61.37
C LEU A 5 0.63 30.27 59.92
N ILE A 6 1.76 30.44 59.25
CA ILE A 6 1.78 30.68 57.80
C ILE A 6 1.76 29.32 57.10
N TRP A 7 0.66 29.00 56.42
CA TRP A 7 0.56 27.86 55.49
C TRP A 7 1.14 28.31 54.15
N ILE A 8 2.30 27.75 53.79
CA ILE A 8 2.85 27.90 52.44
C ILE A 8 2.19 26.85 51.56
N LEU A 9 1.23 27.28 50.74
CA LEU A 9 0.67 26.48 49.64
C LEU A 9 1.71 26.47 48.49
N ILE A 10 2.44 25.37 48.37
CA ILE A 10 3.25 25.11 47.18
C ILE A 10 2.30 24.68 46.06
N PHE A 11 1.91 25.61 45.20
CA PHE A 11 1.31 25.28 43.89
C PHE A 11 2.41 24.70 43.01
N CYS A 12 2.46 23.38 42.87
CA CYS A 12 3.14 22.75 41.74
C CYS A 12 2.34 23.08 40.46
N ALA A 13 2.72 24.15 39.80
CA ALA A 13 2.29 24.40 38.44
C ALA A 13 2.95 23.35 37.54
N TYR A 14 2.25 22.26 37.28
CA TYR A 14 2.55 21.44 36.12
C TYR A 14 2.29 22.34 34.91
N SER A 15 3.33 22.89 34.34
CA SER A 15 3.28 23.43 32.99
C SER A 15 3.06 22.24 32.05
N ALA A 16 1.81 21.97 31.72
CA ALA A 16 1.48 21.15 30.57
C ALA A 16 2.09 21.88 29.36
N VAL A 17 3.26 21.46 28.95
CA VAL A 17 3.76 21.79 27.61
C VAL A 17 2.68 21.26 26.69
N ALA A 18 1.96 22.16 26.05
CA ALA A 18 0.99 21.79 25.02
C ALA A 18 1.79 21.03 23.96
N TYR A 19 1.64 19.71 23.96
CA TYR A 19 2.26 18.85 22.96
C TYR A 19 1.59 19.18 21.62
N ASN A 20 2.31 19.86 20.75
CA ASN A 20 1.81 20.19 19.43
C ASN A 20 2.12 19.01 18.49
N TYR A 21 1.13 18.15 18.26
CA TYR A 21 1.27 17.02 17.34
C TYR A 21 1.48 17.52 15.92
N ASP A 22 2.58 17.11 15.29
CA ASP A 22 2.89 17.44 13.88
C ASP A 22 2.63 16.23 12.99
N GLY A 23 1.39 16.09 12.48
CA GLY A 23 1.00 15.01 11.58
C GLY A 23 1.72 15.04 10.23
N GLU A 24 2.19 16.22 9.78
CA GLU A 24 2.93 16.34 8.52
C GLU A 24 4.28 15.59 8.57
N ALA A 25 4.86 15.44 9.75
CA ALA A 25 6.08 14.66 9.94
C ALA A 25 5.90 13.17 9.63
N TYR A 26 4.67 12.64 9.80
CA TYR A 26 4.30 11.25 9.55
C TYR A 26 3.81 10.95 8.13
N LYS A 27 3.79 11.96 7.24
CA LYS A 27 3.38 11.83 5.83
C LYS A 27 4.55 11.64 4.86
N LYS A 28 5.78 11.57 5.37
CA LYS A 28 6.99 11.47 4.54
C LYS A 28 7.45 10.01 4.46
N PRO A 29 7.48 9.39 3.26
CA PRO A 29 7.80 7.97 3.12
C PRO A 29 9.30 7.65 3.25
N HIS A 30 10.19 8.64 3.25
CA HIS A 30 11.64 8.51 3.41
C HIS A 30 12.31 7.58 2.38
N TYR A 31 11.85 7.63 1.13
CA TYR A 31 12.42 6.87 0.03
C TYR A 31 13.90 7.18 -0.19
N ALA A 32 14.64 6.21 -0.71
CA ALA A 32 16.05 6.37 -1.03
C ALA A 32 16.22 6.97 -2.43
N GLY A 33 17.01 8.05 -2.55
CA GLY A 33 17.27 8.71 -3.83
C GLY A 33 16.00 9.27 -4.48
N ASN A 34 15.87 9.08 -5.79
CA ASN A 34 14.73 9.53 -6.59
C ASN A 34 13.60 8.47 -6.74
N ARG A 35 13.63 7.41 -5.93
CA ARG A 35 12.62 6.35 -6.00
C ARG A 35 11.28 6.83 -5.48
N THR A 36 10.19 6.30 -6.05
CA THR A 36 8.84 6.86 -5.81
C THR A 36 7.74 5.82 -5.61
N THR A 37 7.96 4.57 -6.00
CA THR A 37 6.89 3.54 -6.06
C THR A 37 7.07 2.48 -5.00
N MET A 38 6.03 2.21 -4.24
CA MET A 38 5.94 1.12 -3.26
C MET A 38 5.29 -0.12 -3.90
N VAL A 39 5.63 -1.31 -3.40
CA VAL A 39 4.91 -2.56 -3.72
C VAL A 39 4.41 -3.23 -2.46
N HIS A 40 3.22 -3.84 -2.50
CA HIS A 40 2.73 -4.71 -1.44
C HIS A 40 2.97 -6.17 -1.83
N LEU A 41 3.95 -6.82 -1.20
CA LEU A 41 4.23 -8.25 -1.34
C LEU A 41 3.35 -9.04 -0.34
N PHE A 42 2.09 -9.24 -0.72
CA PHE A 42 1.07 -9.80 0.15
C PHE A 42 1.33 -11.27 0.46
N GLU A 43 1.44 -11.61 1.75
CA GLU A 43 1.65 -12.97 2.29
C GLU A 43 3.03 -13.61 1.99
N TRP A 44 3.99 -12.87 1.45
CA TRP A 44 5.32 -13.41 1.18
C TRP A 44 6.09 -13.74 2.47
N LYS A 45 6.95 -14.77 2.39
CA LYS A 45 7.91 -15.06 3.47
C LYS A 45 8.98 -13.98 3.54
N PHE A 46 9.46 -13.64 4.74
CA PHE A 46 10.47 -12.60 4.94
C PHE A 46 11.77 -12.88 4.16
N LYS A 47 12.20 -14.15 4.11
CA LYS A 47 13.38 -14.55 3.30
C LYS A 47 13.19 -14.32 1.81
N ASP A 48 11.98 -14.53 1.30
CA ASP A 48 11.67 -14.30 -0.11
C ASP A 48 11.57 -12.80 -0.40
N VAL A 49 11.00 -12.00 0.50
CA VAL A 49 11.00 -10.52 0.39
C VAL A 49 12.43 -9.97 0.37
N ALA A 50 13.31 -10.43 1.27
CA ALA A 50 14.71 -10.02 1.30
C ALA A 50 15.42 -10.29 -0.03
N ARG A 51 15.20 -11.49 -0.56
CA ARG A 51 15.76 -11.90 -1.87
C ARG A 51 15.18 -11.06 -3.01
N GLU A 52 13.88 -10.75 -2.96
CA GLU A 52 13.22 -9.91 -3.96
C GLU A 52 13.75 -8.47 -3.93
N CYS A 53 13.99 -7.91 -2.74
CA CYS A 53 14.64 -6.62 -2.61
C CYS A 53 15.98 -6.57 -3.35
N GLU A 54 16.82 -7.59 -3.19
CA GLU A 54 18.15 -7.65 -3.78
C GLU A 54 18.15 -7.97 -5.28
N LEU A 55 17.28 -8.90 -5.71
CA LEU A 55 17.30 -9.41 -7.08
C LEU A 55 16.44 -8.59 -8.04
N PHE A 56 15.39 -7.95 -7.54
CA PHE A 56 14.41 -7.28 -8.39
C PHE A 56 14.08 -5.86 -7.94
N LEU A 57 13.54 -5.65 -6.74
CA LEU A 57 13.00 -4.34 -6.34
C LEU A 57 14.05 -3.24 -6.34
N GLY A 58 15.23 -3.52 -5.76
CA GLY A 58 16.36 -2.60 -5.77
C GLY A 58 16.81 -2.25 -7.19
N PRO A 59 17.18 -3.25 -8.03
CA PRO A 59 17.56 -3.03 -9.42
C PRO A 59 16.48 -2.38 -10.30
N ALA A 60 15.21 -2.66 -10.07
CA ALA A 60 14.09 -2.06 -10.80
C ALA A 60 13.72 -0.65 -10.30
N GLY A 61 14.35 -0.17 -9.22
CA GLY A 61 14.14 1.18 -8.70
C GLY A 61 12.86 1.36 -7.87
N TYR A 62 12.30 0.29 -7.31
CA TYR A 62 11.21 0.40 -6.33
C TYR A 62 11.70 1.12 -5.06
N ALA A 63 10.87 1.98 -4.51
CA ALA A 63 11.16 2.78 -3.32
C ALA A 63 10.94 2.04 -2.02
N GLY A 64 9.95 1.17 -1.98
CA GLY A 64 9.60 0.46 -0.75
C GLY A 64 8.76 -0.78 -0.97
N VAL A 65 8.69 -1.60 0.08
CA VAL A 65 7.89 -2.81 0.16
C VAL A 65 7.01 -2.77 1.40
N GLN A 66 5.71 -2.97 1.21
CA GLN A 66 4.79 -3.28 2.30
C GLN A 66 4.75 -4.78 2.50
N VAL A 67 4.84 -5.24 3.75
CA VAL A 67 4.70 -6.64 4.14
C VAL A 67 3.43 -6.85 4.97
N SER A 68 2.89 -8.06 4.94
CA SER A 68 1.74 -8.48 5.74
C SER A 68 2.05 -8.42 7.24
N PRO A 69 1.04 -8.43 8.13
CA PRO A 69 1.24 -8.27 9.57
C PRO A 69 2.31 -9.21 10.14
N ILE A 70 3.15 -8.66 11.01
CA ILE A 70 4.33 -9.35 11.57
C ILE A 70 4.10 -9.93 12.96
N HIS A 71 3.00 -9.55 13.62
CA HIS A 71 2.64 -10.04 14.95
C HIS A 71 2.13 -11.49 14.89
N GLU A 72 2.22 -12.19 16.01
CA GLU A 72 1.65 -13.52 16.19
C GLU A 72 0.12 -13.48 16.03
N ASN A 73 -0.39 -14.24 15.09
CA ASN A 73 -1.82 -14.33 14.75
C ASN A 73 -2.42 -15.70 15.10
N VAL A 74 -3.75 -15.76 15.22
CA VAL A 74 -4.45 -17.04 15.42
C VAL A 74 -4.21 -17.99 14.25
N VAL A 75 -4.17 -19.30 14.56
CA VAL A 75 -4.12 -20.37 13.56
C VAL A 75 -5.54 -20.86 13.31
N LEU A 76 -6.09 -20.56 12.15
CA LEU A 76 -7.44 -20.96 11.76
C LEU A 76 -7.43 -22.20 10.85
N PRO A 77 -8.51 -23.01 10.84
CA PRO A 77 -8.69 -24.07 9.84
C PRO A 77 -8.60 -23.52 8.40
N LYS A 78 -8.00 -24.27 7.49
CA LYS A 78 -7.74 -23.89 6.10
C LYS A 78 -6.85 -22.66 5.92
N ARG A 79 -6.29 -22.10 6.98
CA ARG A 79 -5.32 -21.00 6.98
C ARG A 79 -5.70 -19.85 6.02
N PRO A 80 -6.90 -19.21 6.19
CA PRO A 80 -7.33 -18.11 5.34
C PRO A 80 -6.40 -16.90 5.53
N TRP A 81 -6.26 -16.07 4.48
CA TRP A 81 -5.38 -14.89 4.52
C TRP A 81 -5.68 -13.94 5.70
N TYR A 82 -6.96 -13.79 6.08
CA TYR A 82 -7.39 -12.89 7.15
C TYR A 82 -7.07 -13.40 8.57
N GLU A 83 -6.51 -14.61 8.74
CA GLU A 83 -6.00 -15.02 10.06
C GLU A 83 -4.88 -14.11 10.55
N ARG A 84 -4.11 -13.48 9.60
CA ARG A 84 -3.04 -12.53 9.89
C ARG A 84 -3.53 -11.26 10.57
N TYR A 85 -4.80 -10.94 10.41
CA TYR A 85 -5.46 -9.78 11.01
C TYR A 85 -6.10 -10.08 12.36
N GLN A 86 -5.82 -11.23 12.97
CA GLN A 86 -6.34 -11.65 14.27
C GLN A 86 -5.20 -11.88 15.28
N VAL A 87 -4.89 -10.83 16.05
CA VAL A 87 -3.75 -10.76 16.97
C VAL A 87 -3.91 -11.69 18.17
N VAL A 88 -2.90 -12.54 18.43
CA VAL A 88 -2.79 -13.34 19.67
C VAL A 88 -1.73 -12.75 20.60
N SER A 89 -0.63 -12.25 20.05
CA SER A 89 0.39 -11.52 20.80
C SER A 89 1.23 -10.62 19.88
N TYR A 90 2.08 -9.78 20.45
CA TYR A 90 3.04 -8.96 19.72
C TYR A 90 4.42 -9.63 19.55
N LYS A 91 4.50 -10.96 19.66
CA LYS A 91 5.66 -11.71 19.19
C LYS A 91 5.71 -11.66 17.67
N MET A 92 6.89 -11.47 17.10
CA MET A 92 7.08 -11.43 15.65
C MET A 92 7.32 -12.85 15.11
N VAL A 93 6.29 -13.70 15.13
CA VAL A 93 6.32 -15.08 14.62
C VAL A 93 5.06 -15.36 13.83
N THR A 94 5.20 -15.53 12.52
CA THR A 94 4.09 -15.74 11.58
C THR A 94 4.43 -16.82 10.57
N ARG A 95 3.52 -17.11 9.63
CA ARG A 95 3.84 -17.96 8.47
C ARG A 95 4.92 -17.38 7.56
N SER A 96 5.15 -16.06 7.63
CA SER A 96 6.20 -15.39 6.84
C SER A 96 7.61 -15.61 7.41
N GLY A 97 7.75 -15.99 8.67
CA GLY A 97 9.01 -16.19 9.37
C GLY A 97 8.98 -15.70 10.80
N ASP A 98 10.11 -15.81 11.47
CA ASP A 98 10.32 -15.32 12.83
C ASP A 98 10.96 -13.92 12.88
N GLU A 99 11.23 -13.43 14.09
CA GLU A 99 11.83 -12.12 14.31
C GLU A 99 13.22 -11.96 13.68
N ASN A 100 14.03 -13.03 13.65
CA ASN A 100 15.36 -12.97 13.04
C ASN A 100 15.25 -12.87 11.52
N ASP A 101 14.33 -13.64 10.92
CA ASP A 101 14.03 -13.55 9.48
C ASP A 101 13.51 -12.16 9.11
N PHE A 102 12.69 -11.54 9.98
CA PHE A 102 12.20 -10.18 9.79
C PHE A 102 13.33 -9.14 9.87
N LYS A 103 14.21 -9.21 10.87
CA LYS A 103 15.38 -8.31 10.99
C LYS A 103 16.32 -8.43 9.79
N ASP A 104 16.61 -9.65 9.34
CA ASP A 104 17.44 -9.91 8.15
C ASP A 104 16.81 -9.26 6.91
N MET A 105 15.52 -9.46 6.70
CA MET A 105 14.77 -8.87 5.59
C MET A 105 14.87 -7.34 5.61
N VAL A 106 14.59 -6.69 6.74
CA VAL A 106 14.64 -5.22 6.88
C VAL A 106 16.03 -4.69 6.55
N SER A 107 17.07 -5.33 7.08
CA SER A 107 18.47 -4.94 6.85
C SER A 107 18.84 -5.05 5.36
N ARG A 108 18.53 -6.17 4.73
CA ARG A 108 18.87 -6.45 3.32
C ARG A 108 18.10 -5.56 2.34
N CYS A 109 16.81 -5.31 2.58
CA CYS A 109 16.03 -4.37 1.78
C CYS A 109 16.59 -2.95 1.89
N ASN A 110 16.86 -2.46 3.10
CA ASN A 110 17.46 -1.14 3.30
C ASN A 110 18.83 -0.99 2.62
N ALA A 111 19.66 -2.03 2.64
CA ALA A 111 20.99 -2.03 2.01
C ALA A 111 20.94 -1.77 0.48
N VAL A 112 19.85 -2.17 -0.18
CA VAL A 112 19.63 -1.92 -1.63
C VAL A 112 18.69 -0.73 -1.88
N GLY A 113 18.39 0.08 -0.85
CA GLY A 113 17.57 1.29 -0.95
C GLY A 113 16.08 1.03 -1.09
N VAL A 114 15.58 -0.14 -0.71
CA VAL A 114 14.14 -0.47 -0.63
C VAL A 114 13.69 -0.36 0.81
N ARG A 115 12.78 0.57 1.11
CA ARG A 115 12.27 0.79 2.46
C ARG A 115 11.20 -0.24 2.82
N VAL A 116 11.16 -0.67 4.10
CA VAL A 116 10.18 -1.65 4.57
C VAL A 116 9.07 -0.95 5.35
N TYR A 117 7.83 -1.23 4.99
CA TYR A 117 6.61 -0.77 5.67
C TYR A 117 5.82 -1.99 6.14
N VAL A 118 5.28 -1.91 7.35
CA VAL A 118 4.60 -3.05 7.99
C VAL A 118 3.11 -2.76 8.12
N ASP A 119 2.30 -3.74 7.80
CA ASP A 119 0.87 -3.72 8.12
C ASP A 119 0.68 -4.03 9.61
N ILE A 120 -0.01 -3.17 10.36
CA ILE A 120 -0.19 -3.30 11.80
C ILE A 120 -1.66 -3.30 12.19
N ILE A 121 -2.01 -4.21 13.11
CA ILE A 121 -3.34 -4.37 13.66
C ILE A 121 -3.32 -3.95 15.12
N ILE A 122 -3.93 -2.81 15.42
CA ILE A 122 -3.97 -2.22 16.77
C ILE A 122 -5.38 -1.90 17.25
N ASN A 123 -6.38 -2.02 16.38
CA ASN A 123 -7.79 -1.82 16.72
C ASN A 123 -8.35 -2.99 17.54
N HIS A 124 -7.94 -4.21 17.26
CA HIS A 124 -8.60 -5.42 17.76
C HIS A 124 -7.63 -6.59 17.92
N THR A 125 -8.13 -7.65 18.54
CA THR A 125 -7.46 -8.96 18.63
C THR A 125 -8.21 -9.99 17.77
N THR A 126 -8.42 -11.22 18.23
CA THR A 126 -9.13 -12.28 17.51
C THR A 126 -10.64 -12.14 17.62
N ARG A 127 -11.37 -12.93 16.84
CA ARG A 127 -12.81 -13.12 17.08
C ARG A 127 -13.08 -13.68 18.47
N GLY A 128 -14.12 -13.16 19.13
CA GLY A 128 -14.47 -13.52 20.51
C GLY A 128 -15.15 -14.90 20.67
N ASP A 129 -15.65 -15.48 19.58
CA ASP A 129 -16.38 -16.76 19.56
C ASP A 129 -15.49 -17.99 19.31
N LEU A 130 -14.16 -17.81 19.23
CA LEU A 130 -13.23 -18.91 18.95
C LEU A 130 -12.90 -19.77 20.19
N GLY A 131 -13.19 -19.28 21.41
CA GLY A 131 -12.82 -19.95 22.66
C GLY A 131 -11.32 -19.97 22.89
N ARG A 132 -10.76 -21.12 23.26
CA ARG A 132 -9.30 -21.27 23.43
C ARG A 132 -8.61 -21.48 22.08
N VAL A 133 -7.62 -20.66 21.79
CA VAL A 133 -6.89 -20.66 20.53
C VAL A 133 -5.37 -20.73 20.76
N THR A 134 -4.67 -21.14 19.71
CA THR A 134 -3.20 -21.10 19.67
C THR A 134 -2.75 -20.16 18.56
N GLY A 135 -1.78 -19.32 18.86
CA GLY A 135 -1.15 -18.42 17.90
C GLY A 135 -0.07 -19.09 17.06
N SER A 136 0.32 -18.43 15.97
CA SER A 136 1.38 -18.89 15.06
C SER A 136 2.76 -19.04 15.73
N GLY A 137 3.01 -18.36 16.84
CA GLY A 137 4.21 -18.48 17.68
C GLY A 137 4.03 -19.35 18.91
N GLY A 138 2.94 -20.13 19.01
CA GLY A 138 2.67 -21.06 20.09
C GLY A 138 2.04 -20.45 21.35
N SER A 139 1.75 -19.13 21.37
CA SER A 139 1.04 -18.53 22.49
C SER A 139 -0.42 -18.98 22.50
N SER A 140 -1.01 -19.04 23.69
CA SER A 140 -2.43 -19.34 23.86
C SER A 140 -3.22 -18.10 24.23
N ALA A 141 -4.49 -18.04 23.81
CA ALA A 141 -5.47 -17.07 24.27
C ALA A 141 -6.81 -17.75 24.55
N ASP A 142 -7.60 -17.16 25.44
CA ASP A 142 -9.00 -17.53 25.67
C ASP A 142 -9.88 -16.35 25.27
N THR A 143 -10.36 -16.42 24.02
CA THR A 143 -11.05 -15.29 23.39
C THR A 143 -12.44 -15.04 24.00
N ALA A 144 -13.10 -16.10 24.48
CA ALA A 144 -14.40 -15.98 25.14
C ALA A 144 -14.31 -15.24 26.48
N ASN A 145 -13.17 -15.35 27.16
CA ASN A 145 -12.88 -14.71 28.43
C ASN A 145 -11.97 -13.47 28.29
N PHE A 146 -11.66 -13.01 27.07
CA PHE A 146 -10.79 -11.84 26.79
C PHE A 146 -9.39 -11.97 27.41
N LEU A 147 -8.82 -13.17 27.45
CA LEU A 147 -7.51 -13.44 28.05
C LEU A 147 -6.43 -13.68 27.00
N TYR A 148 -5.41 -12.81 26.99
CA TYR A 148 -4.26 -12.87 26.08
C TYR A 148 -2.96 -12.78 26.89
N PRO A 149 -2.56 -13.85 27.60
CA PRO A 149 -1.45 -13.81 28.58
C PRO A 149 -0.11 -13.40 27.98
N ALA A 150 0.08 -13.62 26.68
CA ALA A 150 1.34 -13.29 26.01
C ALA A 150 1.51 -11.80 25.67
N VAL A 151 0.45 -10.94 25.89
CA VAL A 151 0.57 -9.48 25.72
C VAL A 151 0.92 -8.74 27.01
N PRO A 152 0.32 -8.82 28.21
CA PRO A 152 -0.84 -9.50 28.79
C PRO A 152 -2.12 -8.65 28.79
N TYR A 153 -3.08 -8.98 27.96
CA TYR A 153 -4.39 -8.34 27.95
C TYR A 153 -5.43 -9.17 28.73
N ALA A 154 -6.33 -8.47 29.40
CA ALA A 154 -7.47 -9.02 30.13
C ALA A 154 -8.77 -8.25 29.80
N ARG A 155 -9.91 -8.64 30.37
CA ARG A 155 -11.23 -8.08 30.04
C ARG A 155 -11.28 -6.54 30.08
N GLU A 156 -10.61 -5.94 31.02
CA GLU A 156 -10.56 -4.49 31.19
C GLU A 156 -9.86 -3.74 30.06
N ASP A 157 -9.03 -4.41 29.26
CA ASP A 157 -8.31 -3.83 28.12
C ASP A 157 -9.16 -3.75 26.85
N PHE A 158 -10.38 -4.24 26.90
CA PHE A 158 -11.31 -4.27 25.79
C PHE A 158 -12.52 -3.38 26.06
N ASN A 159 -13.10 -2.82 25.00
CA ASN A 159 -14.37 -2.11 25.04
C ASN A 159 -15.55 -3.06 25.36
N GLU A 160 -16.75 -2.50 25.54
CA GLU A 160 -17.94 -3.28 25.81
C GLU A 160 -18.28 -4.23 24.64
N PRO A 161 -18.83 -5.45 24.90
CA PRO A 161 -18.93 -6.50 23.89
C PRO A 161 -20.08 -6.31 22.89
N CYS A 162 -20.36 -5.08 22.46
CA CYS A 162 -21.30 -4.82 21.36
C CYS A 162 -20.70 -5.26 20.01
N VAL A 163 -21.52 -5.46 19.00
CA VAL A 163 -21.11 -5.83 17.63
C VAL A 163 -21.68 -4.81 16.66
N ILE A 164 -20.86 -4.31 15.76
CA ILE A 164 -21.26 -3.39 14.69
C ILE A 164 -22.26 -4.09 13.76
N LYS A 165 -23.38 -3.46 13.52
CA LYS A 165 -24.42 -3.89 12.57
C LYS A 165 -24.54 -2.85 11.47
N VAL A 166 -25.10 -3.21 10.32
CA VAL A 166 -25.30 -2.30 9.19
C VAL A 166 -25.98 -0.98 9.58
N LYS A 167 -26.98 -1.02 10.47
CA LYS A 167 -27.66 0.18 10.98
C LYS A 167 -26.78 1.09 11.85
N ASP A 168 -25.64 0.59 12.32
CA ASP A 168 -24.74 1.31 13.21
C ASP A 168 -23.64 2.08 12.42
N TYR A 169 -23.58 1.94 11.09
CA TYR A 169 -22.54 2.58 10.25
C TYR A 169 -22.59 4.12 10.29
N SER A 170 -23.71 4.72 10.71
CA SER A 170 -23.83 6.16 10.92
C SER A 170 -23.58 6.60 12.37
N ASP A 171 -23.29 5.66 13.29
CA ASP A 171 -23.04 5.93 14.71
C ASP A 171 -21.52 5.87 15.01
N PRO A 172 -20.85 7.03 15.17
CA PRO A 172 -19.39 7.06 15.41
C PRO A 172 -18.97 6.33 16.68
N VAL A 173 -19.80 6.33 17.72
CA VAL A 173 -19.46 5.68 18.99
C VAL A 173 -19.46 4.17 18.84
N LYS A 174 -20.48 3.63 18.19
CA LYS A 174 -20.54 2.18 17.94
C LYS A 174 -19.48 1.71 16.97
N MET A 175 -19.22 2.49 15.93
CA MET A 175 -18.18 2.16 14.94
C MET A 175 -16.78 2.10 15.56
N ARG A 176 -16.52 2.86 16.63
CA ARG A 176 -15.21 2.96 17.28
C ARG A 176 -15.08 2.19 18.60
N ASN A 177 -16.18 1.63 19.11
CA ASN A 177 -16.15 0.93 20.40
C ASN A 177 -16.82 -0.45 20.35
N CYS A 178 -17.33 -0.90 19.20
CA CYS A 178 -17.94 -2.20 19.06
C CYS A 178 -17.11 -3.11 18.15
N LYS A 179 -17.25 -4.40 18.30
CA LYS A 179 -16.57 -5.45 17.55
C LYS A 179 -16.83 -5.34 16.05
N LEU A 180 -15.80 -5.10 15.26
CA LEU A 180 -15.82 -5.23 13.80
C LEU A 180 -15.81 -6.73 13.45
N PHE A 181 -16.80 -7.23 12.74
CA PHE A 181 -16.93 -8.65 12.38
C PHE A 181 -16.77 -9.66 13.53
N GLY A 182 -17.04 -9.23 14.77
CA GLY A 182 -16.89 -10.06 15.96
C GLY A 182 -15.47 -10.10 16.54
N LEU A 183 -14.52 -9.36 15.98
CA LEU A 183 -13.18 -9.17 16.51
C LEU A 183 -13.22 -8.38 17.82
N LEU A 184 -12.48 -8.81 18.83
CA LEU A 184 -12.49 -8.19 20.17
C LEU A 184 -11.79 -6.83 20.11
N ASP A 185 -12.57 -5.79 20.35
CA ASP A 185 -12.21 -4.39 20.19
C ASP A 185 -11.38 -3.90 21.39
N LEU A 186 -10.17 -3.38 21.15
CA LEU A 186 -9.27 -2.89 22.18
C LEU A 186 -9.68 -1.49 22.66
N ASN A 187 -9.62 -1.25 23.96
CA ASN A 187 -9.84 0.06 24.54
C ASN A 187 -8.54 0.89 24.48
N LEU A 188 -8.34 1.61 23.36
CA LEU A 188 -7.14 2.41 23.14
C LEU A 188 -7.03 3.64 24.07
N ALA A 189 -8.06 3.99 24.83
CA ALA A 189 -7.98 5.02 25.86
C ALA A 189 -7.21 4.54 27.10
N ARG A 190 -7.04 3.22 27.26
CA ARG A 190 -6.29 2.66 28.39
C ARG A 190 -4.79 2.77 28.17
N GLU A 191 -4.10 3.30 29.17
CA GLU A 191 -2.66 3.48 29.12
C GLU A 191 -1.91 2.16 28.92
N HIS A 192 -2.32 1.09 29.61
CA HIS A 192 -1.74 -0.24 29.46
C HIS A 192 -1.78 -0.75 28.00
N VAL A 193 -2.91 -0.54 27.29
CA VAL A 193 -3.06 -0.92 25.88
C VAL A 193 -2.14 -0.10 24.98
N ARG A 194 -2.08 1.23 25.20
CA ARG A 194 -1.18 2.14 24.47
C ARG A 194 0.28 1.74 24.62
N GLU A 195 0.72 1.46 25.85
CA GLU A 195 2.10 1.03 26.14
C GLU A 195 2.47 -0.23 25.36
N LYS A 196 1.62 -1.27 25.37
CA LYS A 196 1.89 -2.52 24.64
C LYS A 196 1.98 -2.32 23.12
N ILE A 197 1.12 -1.47 22.57
CA ILE A 197 1.13 -1.12 21.14
C ILE A 197 2.42 -0.34 20.82
N VAL A 198 2.74 0.70 21.59
CA VAL A 198 3.92 1.55 21.38
C VAL A 198 5.21 0.73 21.48
N ASP A 199 5.34 -0.16 22.48
CA ASP A 199 6.48 -1.07 22.62
C ASP A 199 6.68 -1.95 21.38
N PHE A 200 5.60 -2.51 20.85
CA PHE A 200 5.64 -3.34 19.64
C PHE A 200 6.10 -2.54 18.41
N LEU A 201 5.52 -1.35 18.20
CA LEU A 201 5.85 -0.51 17.06
C LEU A 201 7.28 0.04 17.12
N ASN A 202 7.71 0.49 18.30
CA ASN A 202 9.07 0.97 18.52
C ASN A 202 10.11 -0.13 18.27
N ARG A 203 9.83 -1.38 18.69
CA ARG A 203 10.70 -2.51 18.38
C ARG A 203 10.86 -2.73 16.88
N ALA A 204 9.80 -2.55 16.08
CA ALA A 204 9.89 -2.63 14.63
C ALA A 204 10.71 -1.47 14.03
N ILE A 205 10.53 -0.24 14.53
CA ILE A 205 11.31 0.94 14.13
C ILE A 205 12.80 0.72 14.43
N ASP A 206 13.14 0.19 15.61
CA ASP A 206 14.52 -0.09 16.03
C ASP A 206 15.20 -1.14 15.14
N PHE A 207 14.44 -2.00 14.44
CA PHE A 207 14.97 -2.89 13.41
C PHE A 207 15.22 -2.20 12.06
N GLY A 208 14.72 -0.98 11.87
CA GLY A 208 14.93 -0.17 10.66
C GLY A 208 13.74 -0.13 9.70
N VAL A 209 12.52 -0.41 10.19
CA VAL A 209 11.27 -0.20 9.43
C VAL A 209 11.08 1.29 9.16
N ALA A 210 10.61 1.65 7.97
CA ALA A 210 10.39 3.04 7.54
C ALA A 210 9.00 3.59 7.94
N GLY A 211 8.06 2.70 8.26
CA GLY A 211 6.71 3.12 8.61
C GLY A 211 5.68 1.99 8.61
N PHE A 212 4.41 2.38 8.69
CA PHE A 212 3.30 1.47 8.96
C PHE A 212 2.06 1.78 8.10
N ARG A 213 1.41 0.73 7.60
CA ARG A 213 -0.02 0.76 7.32
C ARG A 213 -0.76 0.46 8.60
N VAL A 214 -1.65 1.33 8.99
CA VAL A 214 -2.49 1.10 10.17
C VAL A 214 -3.85 0.60 9.69
N ASP A 215 -4.18 -0.63 10.07
CA ASP A 215 -5.41 -1.32 9.73
C ASP A 215 -6.61 -0.72 10.47
N ALA A 216 -7.80 -0.75 9.85
CA ALA A 216 -9.09 -0.44 10.47
C ALA A 216 -9.15 0.91 11.21
N VAL A 217 -8.45 1.94 10.75
CA VAL A 217 -8.37 3.24 11.44
C VAL A 217 -9.73 3.89 11.65
N LYS A 218 -10.67 3.69 10.74
CA LYS A 218 -12.05 4.19 10.86
C LYS A 218 -12.75 3.74 12.15
N HIS A 219 -12.27 2.66 12.77
CA HIS A 219 -12.79 2.05 13.99
C HIS A 219 -12.04 2.47 15.27
N MET A 220 -11.15 3.45 15.19
CA MET A 220 -10.37 3.97 16.32
C MET A 220 -10.63 5.46 16.51
N TRP A 221 -10.53 5.94 17.73
CA TRP A 221 -10.64 7.36 18.02
C TRP A 221 -9.38 8.10 17.56
N PRO A 222 -9.49 9.21 16.81
CA PRO A 222 -8.33 9.99 16.36
C PRO A 222 -7.41 10.41 17.52
N GLU A 223 -7.99 10.79 18.65
CA GLU A 223 -7.27 11.25 19.83
C GLU A 223 -6.39 10.14 20.46
N ASP A 224 -6.86 8.88 20.42
CA ASP A 224 -6.08 7.74 20.90
C ASP A 224 -4.92 7.43 19.95
N LEU A 225 -5.14 7.52 18.65
CA LEU A 225 -4.09 7.36 17.64
C LEU A 225 -3.02 8.44 17.74
N GLU A 226 -3.41 9.71 17.97
CA GLU A 226 -2.48 10.81 18.19
C GLU A 226 -1.52 10.51 19.35
N VAL A 227 -2.06 10.03 20.48
CA VAL A 227 -1.24 9.65 21.63
C VAL A 227 -0.28 8.52 21.29
N ILE A 228 -0.73 7.47 20.59
CA ILE A 228 0.10 6.34 20.19
C ILE A 228 1.21 6.81 19.23
N TYR A 229 0.86 7.54 18.17
CA TYR A 229 1.82 7.98 17.16
C TYR A 229 2.88 8.93 17.75
N SER A 230 2.48 9.81 18.68
CA SER A 230 3.38 10.74 19.34
C SER A 230 4.50 10.07 20.13
N ARG A 231 4.27 8.85 20.62
CA ARG A 231 5.21 8.07 21.44
C ARG A 231 6.13 7.16 20.64
N LEU A 232 5.98 7.13 19.33
CA LEU A 232 6.85 6.32 18.48
C LEU A 232 8.27 6.89 18.49
N HIS A 233 9.26 6.02 18.35
CA HIS A 233 10.65 6.44 18.18
C HIS A 233 10.84 7.15 16.83
N ASP A 234 11.88 7.96 16.74
CA ASP A 234 12.41 8.38 15.47
C ASP A 234 13.00 7.18 14.72
N LEU A 235 12.95 7.25 13.40
CA LEU A 235 13.53 6.23 12.54
C LEU A 235 15.06 6.12 12.78
N LYS A 236 15.59 4.93 12.54
CA LYS A 236 17.01 4.60 12.71
C LYS A 236 17.89 5.55 11.91
N SER A 237 18.67 6.37 12.61
CA SER A 237 19.42 7.50 12.03
C SER A 237 20.47 7.07 10.98
N GLU A 238 21.03 5.87 11.13
CA GLU A 238 22.02 5.31 10.20
C GLU A 238 21.43 4.99 8.82
N VAL A 239 20.11 4.83 8.75
CA VAL A 239 19.37 4.50 7.49
C VAL A 239 18.64 5.72 6.94
N PHE A 240 18.06 6.54 7.82
CA PHE A 240 17.11 7.60 7.43
C PHE A 240 17.61 9.01 7.71
N GLY A 241 18.75 9.15 8.42
CA GLY A 241 19.20 10.42 8.97
C GLY A 241 18.46 10.80 10.27
N PRO A 242 18.92 11.84 10.99
CA PRO A 242 18.36 12.21 12.28
C PRO A 242 16.97 12.82 12.21
N ASN A 243 16.20 12.69 13.30
CA ASN A 243 14.92 13.33 13.53
C ASN A 243 13.89 13.04 12.41
N LYS A 244 13.75 11.78 12.03
CA LYS A 244 12.76 11.33 11.03
C LYS A 244 11.66 10.53 11.71
N ARG A 245 10.42 10.98 11.59
CA ARG A 245 9.26 10.24 12.09
C ARG A 245 8.88 9.12 11.12
N PRO A 246 8.33 7.98 11.59
CA PRO A 246 7.89 6.91 10.71
C PRO A 246 6.78 7.39 9.76
N PHE A 247 6.82 6.95 8.51
CA PHE A 247 5.72 7.18 7.59
C PHE A 247 4.52 6.34 8.00
N ILE A 248 3.37 6.98 8.22
CA ILE A 248 2.12 6.30 8.57
C ILE A 248 1.10 6.57 7.48
N TYR A 249 0.46 5.50 6.99
CA TYR A 249 -0.68 5.59 6.10
C TYR A 249 -1.82 4.74 6.64
N GLN A 250 -2.91 5.42 6.90
CA GLN A 250 -4.04 4.95 7.66
C GLN A 250 -5.11 4.37 6.73
N GLU A 251 -5.57 3.16 7.02
CA GLU A 251 -6.71 2.61 6.30
C GLU A 251 -8.01 3.24 6.80
N VAL A 252 -8.55 4.13 5.98
CA VAL A 252 -9.87 4.73 6.21
C VAL A 252 -10.71 4.53 4.94
N ILE A 253 -11.55 3.50 4.92
CA ILE A 253 -12.47 3.25 3.81
C ILE A 253 -13.59 4.29 3.87
N SER A 254 -13.50 5.31 3.02
CA SER A 254 -14.44 6.41 2.92
C SER A 254 -14.53 6.87 1.47
N PHE A 255 -15.76 6.94 0.95
CA PHE A 255 -16.06 7.28 -0.45
C PHE A 255 -16.70 8.64 -0.60
N ASP A 256 -17.23 9.24 0.47
CA ASP A 256 -17.85 10.54 0.45
C ASP A 256 -17.45 11.36 1.69
N ARG A 257 -17.45 12.68 1.52
CA ARG A 257 -17.18 13.64 2.58
C ARG A 257 -18.32 13.72 3.60
N ASP A 258 -19.53 13.44 3.15
CA ASP A 258 -20.74 13.50 3.96
C ASP A 258 -20.99 12.23 4.79
N GLU A 259 -20.11 11.20 4.67
CA GLU A 259 -20.15 10.05 5.58
C GLU A 259 -19.89 10.51 7.03
N PRO A 260 -20.66 10.00 8.01
CA PRO A 260 -20.48 10.35 9.44
C PRO A 260 -19.07 10.06 9.98
N LEU A 261 -18.44 8.99 9.44
CA LEU A 261 -17.05 8.66 9.68
C LEU A 261 -16.32 8.67 8.34
N ASN A 262 -15.45 9.63 8.16
CA ASN A 262 -14.77 9.87 6.91
C ASN A 262 -13.27 10.16 7.10
N LYS A 263 -12.51 10.10 6.02
CA LYS A 263 -11.06 10.23 6.03
C LYS A 263 -10.55 11.62 6.46
N TRP A 264 -11.37 12.67 6.34
CA TRP A 264 -10.99 14.02 6.80
C TRP A 264 -10.83 14.13 8.31
N GLN A 265 -11.43 13.19 9.07
CA GLN A 265 -11.26 13.11 10.53
C GLN A 265 -9.88 12.57 10.94
N TYR A 266 -9.12 11.99 10.02
CA TYR A 266 -7.84 11.31 10.30
C TYR A 266 -6.64 11.90 9.55
N VAL A 267 -6.87 12.68 8.48
CA VAL A 267 -5.80 13.20 7.61
C VAL A 267 -4.84 14.16 8.34
N HIS A 268 -5.27 14.77 9.43
CA HIS A 268 -4.41 15.60 10.26
C HIS A 268 -3.38 14.79 11.08
N LEU A 269 -3.60 13.49 11.25
CA LEU A 269 -2.70 12.60 11.98
C LEU A 269 -1.56 12.06 11.10
N ALA A 270 -1.88 11.62 9.89
CA ALA A 270 -0.93 10.99 8.99
C ALA A 270 -1.55 10.85 7.57
N ALA A 271 -0.84 10.22 6.63
CA ALA A 271 -1.37 9.95 5.30
C ALA A 271 -2.54 8.95 5.33
N ILE A 272 -3.36 8.96 4.28
CA ILE A 272 -4.57 8.15 4.14
C ILE A 272 -4.45 7.22 2.91
N THR A 273 -4.98 6.02 2.99
CA THR A 273 -5.19 5.15 1.83
C THR A 273 -6.39 5.63 1.02
N GLU A 274 -6.19 6.07 -0.24
CA GLU A 274 -7.24 6.70 -1.04
C GLU A 274 -8.01 5.68 -1.88
N PHE A 275 -9.09 5.13 -1.32
CA PHE A 275 -9.93 4.13 -1.98
C PHE A 275 -10.72 4.68 -3.18
N VAL A 276 -11.06 5.96 -3.19
CA VAL A 276 -11.80 6.59 -4.29
C VAL A 276 -10.98 6.56 -5.58
N TYR A 277 -9.64 6.64 -5.48
CA TYR A 277 -8.73 6.61 -6.61
C TYR A 277 -8.89 5.37 -7.48
N GLY A 278 -8.83 4.19 -6.88
CA GLY A 278 -9.01 2.91 -7.59
C GLY A 278 -10.40 2.79 -8.25
N ASN A 279 -11.45 3.30 -7.59
CA ASN A 279 -12.80 3.35 -8.16
C ASN A 279 -12.89 4.25 -9.39
N ILE A 280 -12.28 5.44 -9.36
CA ILE A 280 -12.27 6.36 -10.53
C ILE A 280 -11.55 5.69 -11.70
N LEU A 281 -10.35 5.15 -11.48
CA LEU A 281 -9.60 4.48 -12.54
C LEU A 281 -10.35 3.25 -13.07
N GLY A 282 -10.98 2.47 -12.19
CA GLY A 282 -11.79 1.33 -12.60
C GLY A 282 -12.94 1.73 -13.51
N ARG A 283 -13.70 2.76 -13.18
CA ARG A 283 -14.80 3.29 -14.01
C ARG A 283 -14.30 3.77 -15.38
N CYS A 284 -13.21 4.53 -15.38
CA CYS A 284 -12.65 5.10 -16.61
C CYS A 284 -12.08 4.02 -17.53
N PHE A 285 -11.23 3.13 -17.03
CA PHE A 285 -10.59 2.12 -17.88
C PHE A 285 -11.52 0.98 -18.28
N ARG A 286 -12.64 0.74 -17.55
CA ARG A 286 -13.74 -0.14 -18.01
C ARG A 286 -14.63 0.53 -19.05
N GLY A 287 -14.45 1.82 -19.34
CA GLY A 287 -15.27 2.58 -20.28
C GLY A 287 -16.65 2.96 -19.74
N TRP A 288 -16.88 2.88 -18.43
CA TRP A 288 -18.12 3.39 -17.80
C TRP A 288 -18.13 4.90 -17.74
N GLU A 289 -16.96 5.51 -17.67
CA GLU A 289 -16.71 6.93 -17.86
C GLU A 289 -15.59 7.10 -18.90
N PRO A 290 -15.64 8.12 -19.76
CA PRO A 290 -14.63 8.28 -20.80
C PRO A 290 -13.28 8.71 -20.19
N LEU A 291 -12.16 8.19 -20.73
CA LEU A 291 -10.81 8.53 -20.26
C LEU A 291 -10.52 10.03 -20.29
N LYS A 292 -11.13 10.80 -21.21
CA LYS A 292 -10.98 12.27 -21.26
C LYS A 292 -11.34 12.95 -19.94
N SER A 293 -12.22 12.37 -19.12
CA SER A 293 -12.62 12.93 -17.82
C SER A 293 -11.46 13.02 -16.82
N LEU A 294 -10.39 12.25 -17.05
CA LEU A 294 -9.19 12.27 -16.22
C LEU A 294 -8.33 13.54 -16.41
N GLU A 295 -8.66 14.44 -17.35
CA GLU A 295 -7.95 15.71 -17.54
C GLU A 295 -8.09 16.63 -16.31
N HIS A 296 -9.31 16.79 -15.80
CA HIS A 296 -9.64 17.73 -14.72
C HIS A 296 -10.23 17.04 -13.48
N TRP A 297 -10.02 15.74 -13.31
CA TRP A 297 -10.66 14.97 -12.27
C TRP A 297 -10.30 15.41 -10.85
N LEU A 298 -9.04 15.84 -10.63
CA LEU A 298 -8.60 16.31 -9.32
C LEU A 298 -9.26 17.63 -8.92
N GLU A 299 -9.60 18.47 -9.88
CA GLU A 299 -10.24 19.77 -9.66
C GLU A 299 -11.74 19.59 -9.39
N ASN A 300 -12.34 18.58 -9.98
CA ASN A 300 -13.78 18.37 -10.01
C ASN A 300 -14.27 17.38 -8.94
N ASP A 301 -13.43 16.51 -8.43
CA ASP A 301 -13.83 15.48 -7.48
C ASP A 301 -13.48 15.82 -6.03
N ARG A 302 -14.48 16.36 -5.31
CA ARG A 302 -14.35 16.74 -3.89
C ARG A 302 -14.16 15.56 -2.93
N ARG A 303 -14.27 14.33 -3.43
CA ARG A 303 -14.06 13.12 -2.63
C ARG A 303 -12.59 12.81 -2.42
N LEU A 304 -11.69 13.40 -3.21
CA LEU A 304 -10.25 13.19 -3.11
C LEU A 304 -9.60 14.14 -2.09
N LEU A 305 -8.58 13.66 -1.40
CA LEU A 305 -7.69 14.45 -0.55
C LEU A 305 -6.56 15.06 -1.37
N ASP A 306 -5.79 15.98 -0.76
CA ASP A 306 -4.56 16.52 -1.38
C ASP A 306 -3.56 15.40 -1.70
N SER A 307 -2.84 15.55 -2.82
CA SER A 307 -1.86 14.58 -3.33
C SER A 307 -0.81 14.17 -2.28
N ARG A 308 -0.33 15.09 -1.45
CA ARG A 308 0.68 14.85 -0.41
C ARG A 308 0.18 14.02 0.78
N ASP A 309 -1.15 13.93 0.92
CA ASP A 309 -1.81 13.32 2.07
C ASP A 309 -2.21 11.86 1.82
N VAL A 310 -1.94 11.33 0.64
CA VAL A 310 -2.52 10.04 0.24
C VAL A 310 -1.50 9.04 -0.29
N LEU A 311 -1.77 7.77 0.04
CA LEU A 311 -1.23 6.61 -0.65
C LEU A 311 -2.29 6.09 -1.61
N VAL A 312 -1.94 5.94 -2.88
CA VAL A 312 -2.86 5.55 -3.96
C VAL A 312 -2.55 4.15 -4.50
N PHE A 313 -3.58 3.47 -4.97
CA PHE A 313 -3.50 2.14 -5.56
C PHE A 313 -4.67 1.90 -6.52
N VAL A 314 -4.49 1.00 -7.45
CA VAL A 314 -5.57 0.51 -8.33
C VAL A 314 -6.40 -0.52 -7.56
N ASP A 315 -5.74 -1.48 -6.92
CA ASP A 315 -6.33 -2.49 -6.04
C ASP A 315 -5.51 -2.69 -4.76
N ASN A 316 -6.10 -3.34 -3.77
CA ASN A 316 -5.43 -3.82 -2.58
C ASN A 316 -5.84 -5.28 -2.29
N HIS A 317 -5.26 -5.87 -1.22
CA HIS A 317 -5.51 -7.26 -0.84
C HIS A 317 -6.97 -7.56 -0.43
N ASP A 318 -7.76 -6.55 -0.02
CA ASP A 318 -9.18 -6.69 0.32
C ASP A 318 -10.05 -6.53 -0.92
N ASN A 319 -9.99 -5.35 -1.58
CA ASN A 319 -10.91 -5.00 -2.64
C ASN A 319 -10.71 -5.82 -3.93
N GLN A 320 -9.55 -6.47 -4.12
CA GLN A 320 -9.38 -7.44 -5.21
C GLN A 320 -10.23 -8.73 -5.01
N ARG A 321 -10.73 -8.95 -3.79
CA ARG A 321 -11.59 -10.08 -3.38
C ARG A 321 -13.05 -9.71 -3.32
N ASP A 322 -13.35 -8.47 -2.97
CA ASP A 322 -14.69 -7.92 -2.98
C ASP A 322 -15.26 -7.98 -4.41
N GLY A 323 -16.38 -8.61 -4.59
CA GLY A 323 -16.98 -8.74 -5.91
C GLY A 323 -16.27 -9.72 -6.86
N HIS A 324 -15.38 -10.57 -6.34
CA HIS A 324 -14.77 -11.67 -7.12
C HIS A 324 -15.83 -12.44 -7.92
N GLY A 325 -15.62 -12.53 -9.22
CA GLY A 325 -16.56 -13.18 -10.15
C GLY A 325 -17.82 -12.37 -10.51
N LYS A 326 -17.98 -11.14 -10.02
CA LYS A 326 -19.07 -10.25 -10.39
C LYS A 326 -18.67 -9.40 -11.60
N PRO A 327 -19.47 -9.39 -12.69
CA PRO A 327 -19.14 -8.66 -13.93
C PRO A 327 -19.19 -7.13 -13.76
N ASP A 328 -19.87 -6.62 -12.73
CA ASP A 328 -20.04 -5.20 -12.43
C ASP A 328 -19.05 -4.68 -11.37
N HIS A 329 -18.04 -5.48 -11.01
CA HIS A 329 -17.01 -5.07 -10.06
C HIS A 329 -16.15 -3.96 -10.65
N VAL A 330 -16.13 -2.80 -9.98
CA VAL A 330 -15.44 -1.60 -10.48
C VAL A 330 -13.92 -1.72 -10.41
N ILE A 331 -13.38 -2.35 -9.37
CA ILE A 331 -11.94 -2.45 -9.14
C ILE A 331 -11.29 -3.34 -10.20
N LEU A 332 -10.23 -2.82 -10.82
CA LEU A 332 -9.40 -3.57 -11.75
C LEU A 332 -8.35 -4.36 -10.96
N THR A 333 -8.15 -5.61 -11.34
CA THR A 333 -7.19 -6.51 -10.71
C THR A 333 -6.33 -7.19 -11.77
N HIS A 334 -5.35 -7.99 -11.35
CA HIS A 334 -4.53 -8.81 -12.24
C HIS A 334 -5.35 -9.65 -13.24
N ARG A 335 -6.62 -9.96 -12.95
CA ARG A 335 -7.53 -10.72 -13.82
C ARG A 335 -8.02 -9.91 -15.02
N ASP A 336 -8.03 -8.59 -14.91
CA ASP A 336 -8.40 -7.66 -15.98
C ASP A 336 -7.19 -7.29 -16.87
N ALA A 337 -6.14 -8.03 -16.81
CA ALA A 337 -4.81 -7.91 -17.44
C ALA A 337 -4.52 -6.62 -18.22
N ARG A 338 -5.19 -6.38 -19.39
CA ARG A 338 -4.98 -5.20 -20.22
C ARG A 338 -5.38 -3.92 -19.51
N LEU A 339 -6.60 -3.88 -18.95
CA LEU A 339 -7.14 -2.69 -18.28
C LEU A 339 -6.37 -2.38 -16.99
N TYR A 340 -5.98 -3.41 -16.25
CA TYR A 340 -5.16 -3.29 -15.05
C TYR A 340 -3.80 -2.65 -15.35
N LYS A 341 -3.09 -3.13 -16.40
CA LYS A 341 -1.83 -2.54 -16.85
C LYS A 341 -1.98 -1.07 -17.25
N MET A 342 -3.07 -0.72 -17.95
CA MET A 342 -3.38 0.67 -18.32
C MET A 342 -3.61 1.54 -17.07
N ALA A 343 -4.41 1.09 -16.12
CA ALA A 343 -4.71 1.83 -14.90
C ALA A 343 -3.46 2.01 -14.02
N VAL A 344 -2.64 0.98 -13.86
CA VAL A 344 -1.37 1.08 -13.12
C VAL A 344 -0.39 2.01 -13.83
N ALA A 345 -0.31 1.95 -15.18
CA ALA A 345 0.52 2.86 -15.96
C ALA A 345 0.08 4.32 -15.78
N PHE A 346 -1.23 4.59 -15.76
CA PHE A 346 -1.76 5.92 -15.46
C PHE A 346 -1.38 6.37 -14.04
N MET A 347 -1.59 5.53 -13.03
CA MET A 347 -1.21 5.80 -11.64
C MET A 347 0.28 6.16 -11.50
N LEU A 348 1.15 5.47 -12.21
CA LEU A 348 2.59 5.70 -12.18
C LEU A 348 3.04 6.88 -13.04
N ALA A 349 2.24 7.28 -14.04
CA ALA A 349 2.52 8.45 -14.87
C ALA A 349 1.97 9.76 -14.30
N TYR A 350 0.80 9.73 -13.66
CA TYR A 350 0.14 10.93 -13.17
C TYR A 350 0.66 11.34 -11.77
N PRO A 351 0.90 12.66 -11.50
CA PRO A 351 1.54 13.13 -10.27
C PRO A 351 0.53 13.29 -9.11
N TYR A 352 -0.09 12.19 -8.66
CA TYR A 352 -1.01 12.22 -7.53
C TYR A 352 -0.69 11.09 -6.56
N GLY A 353 -0.48 11.43 -5.30
CA GLY A 353 -0.25 10.51 -4.21
C GLY A 353 1.06 9.72 -4.26
N HIS A 354 1.27 8.92 -3.23
CA HIS A 354 2.32 7.92 -3.16
C HIS A 354 1.80 6.60 -3.73
N PRO A 355 2.25 6.15 -4.92
CA PRO A 355 1.70 4.95 -5.54
C PRO A 355 2.20 3.67 -4.89
N ARG A 356 1.28 2.74 -4.68
CA ARG A 356 1.56 1.37 -4.26
C ARG A 356 0.98 0.38 -5.25
N VAL A 357 1.83 -0.46 -5.82
CA VAL A 357 1.45 -1.57 -6.68
C VAL A 357 1.13 -2.79 -5.82
N MET A 358 0.06 -3.52 -6.15
CA MET A 358 -0.25 -4.81 -5.53
C MET A 358 0.60 -5.93 -6.14
N SER A 359 0.96 -6.92 -5.34
CA SER A 359 1.53 -8.19 -5.78
C SER A 359 0.77 -9.34 -5.13
N SER A 360 0.01 -10.03 -5.95
CA SER A 360 -1.01 -11.00 -5.53
C SER A 360 -0.54 -12.45 -5.67
N PHE A 361 -1.35 -13.35 -5.16
CA PHE A 361 -1.38 -14.78 -5.53
C PHE A 361 -2.71 -15.12 -6.20
N ALA A 362 -2.74 -16.20 -6.99
CA ALA A 362 -3.96 -16.71 -7.59
C ALA A 362 -4.87 -17.31 -6.53
N PHE A 363 -6.15 -17.01 -6.58
CA PHE A 363 -7.18 -17.53 -5.68
C PHE A 363 -8.49 -17.72 -6.42
N ASP A 364 -9.26 -18.74 -6.06
CA ASP A 364 -10.61 -19.00 -6.55
C ASP A 364 -11.67 -18.70 -5.47
N ASP A 365 -11.32 -18.94 -4.19
CA ASP A 365 -12.11 -18.56 -3.03
C ASP A 365 -11.59 -17.23 -2.46
N PRO A 366 -12.45 -16.21 -2.25
CA PRO A 366 -12.05 -14.95 -1.61
C PRO A 366 -11.35 -15.08 -0.26
N ASN A 367 -11.60 -16.17 0.47
CA ASN A 367 -10.99 -16.45 1.77
C ASN A 367 -9.65 -17.19 1.66
N GLN A 368 -9.29 -17.69 0.48
CA GLN A 368 -8.11 -18.51 0.28
C GLN A 368 -6.84 -17.79 0.75
N GLY A 369 -6.02 -18.51 1.55
CA GLY A 369 -4.69 -18.09 1.96
C GLY A 369 -3.66 -18.21 0.82
N PRO A 370 -2.39 -17.84 1.09
CA PRO A 370 -1.32 -17.91 0.10
C PRO A 370 -1.04 -19.35 -0.36
N PRO A 371 -0.38 -19.52 -1.52
CA PRO A 371 0.01 -20.85 -2.00
C PRO A 371 0.85 -21.61 -0.97
N THR A 372 0.51 -22.86 -0.73
CA THR A 372 1.20 -23.73 0.24
C THR A 372 1.65 -25.04 -0.40
N SER A 373 2.66 -25.67 0.18
CA SER A 373 2.99 -27.06 -0.13
C SER A 373 1.80 -27.97 0.21
N ASP A 374 1.72 -29.11 -0.48
CA ASP A 374 0.71 -30.10 -0.20
C ASP A 374 0.72 -30.45 1.30
N ASP A 375 -0.45 -30.59 1.84
CA ASP A 375 -0.74 -30.99 3.20
C ASP A 375 -1.72 -32.15 3.14
N ASP A 376 -1.26 -33.33 3.53
CA ASP A 376 -2.04 -34.56 3.52
C ASP A 376 -3.36 -34.45 4.33
N SER A 377 -3.44 -33.44 5.22
CA SER A 377 -4.66 -33.18 6.01
C SER A 377 -5.72 -32.39 5.25
N GLY A 378 -5.38 -31.70 4.15
CA GLY A 378 -6.26 -30.76 3.45
C GLY A 378 -6.64 -29.53 4.26
N GLU A 379 -5.97 -29.27 5.41
CA GLU A 379 -6.24 -28.15 6.30
C GLU A 379 -5.39 -26.90 6.00
N GLY A 380 -4.59 -26.93 4.92
CA GLY A 380 -3.73 -25.81 4.51
C GLY A 380 -2.57 -25.55 5.47
N ARG A 381 -2.14 -26.56 6.23
CA ARG A 381 -1.05 -26.47 7.22
C ARG A 381 0.34 -26.43 6.59
N GLY A 382 0.43 -26.65 5.28
CA GLY A 382 1.69 -26.62 4.54
C GLY A 382 2.41 -25.27 4.67
N ALA A 383 3.71 -25.30 4.45
CA ALA A 383 4.50 -24.07 4.40
C ALA A 383 4.13 -23.23 3.17
N ILE A 384 4.16 -21.91 3.29
CA ILE A 384 3.99 -21.01 2.14
C ILE A 384 5.05 -21.37 1.09
N LEU A 385 4.62 -21.62 -0.14
CA LEU A 385 5.52 -21.82 -1.29
C LEU A 385 6.24 -20.52 -1.62
N SER A 386 7.54 -20.61 -1.88
CA SER A 386 8.28 -19.45 -2.37
C SER A 386 7.92 -19.16 -3.82
N PRO A 387 7.79 -17.90 -4.23
CA PRO A 387 7.77 -17.54 -5.64
C PRO A 387 9.11 -17.95 -6.28
N GLU A 388 9.09 -18.23 -7.57
CA GLU A 388 10.34 -18.42 -8.29
C GLU A 388 11.19 -17.14 -8.24
N PRO A 389 12.52 -17.25 -8.08
CA PRO A 389 13.40 -16.11 -8.04
C PRO A 389 13.31 -15.27 -9.32
N ALA A 390 13.40 -13.95 -9.18
CA ALA A 390 13.44 -13.06 -10.33
C ALA A 390 14.62 -13.41 -11.25
N ASN A 391 14.32 -13.58 -12.54
CA ASN A 391 15.32 -13.87 -13.54
C ASN A 391 16.00 -12.56 -13.99
N LYS A 392 17.20 -12.28 -13.46
CA LYS A 392 17.97 -11.07 -13.80
C LYS A 392 18.17 -10.90 -15.30
N ARG A 393 18.44 -12.00 -16.03
CA ARG A 393 18.68 -11.95 -17.48
C ARG A 393 17.40 -11.55 -18.23
N ALA A 394 16.24 -12.06 -17.82
CA ALA A 394 14.97 -11.65 -18.41
C ALA A 394 14.70 -10.15 -18.20
N MET A 395 14.96 -9.65 -17.00
CA MET A 395 14.85 -8.22 -16.68
C MET A 395 15.84 -7.36 -17.48
N GLU A 396 17.09 -7.81 -17.64
CA GLU A 396 18.12 -7.10 -18.41
C GLU A 396 17.75 -6.93 -19.88
N VAL A 397 17.13 -7.93 -20.49
CA VAL A 397 16.71 -7.89 -21.90
C VAL A 397 15.28 -7.37 -22.08
N GLY A 398 14.57 -7.04 -21.00
CA GLY A 398 13.18 -6.53 -21.06
C GLY A 398 12.15 -7.56 -21.49
N ALA A 399 12.41 -8.84 -21.20
CA ALA A 399 11.42 -9.90 -21.45
C ALA A 399 10.20 -9.75 -20.51
N ASP A 400 9.03 -10.20 -20.97
CA ASP A 400 7.84 -10.28 -20.12
C ASP A 400 8.02 -11.38 -19.06
N ILE A 401 7.85 -11.01 -17.81
CA ILE A 401 7.81 -11.90 -16.65
C ILE A 401 6.37 -11.88 -16.14
N ASN A 402 5.53 -12.75 -16.69
CA ASN A 402 4.09 -12.70 -16.43
C ASN A 402 3.64 -13.43 -15.18
N MET A 403 4.46 -14.33 -14.62
CA MET A 403 4.16 -15.11 -13.41
C MET A 403 5.44 -15.45 -12.65
N CYS A 404 5.29 -15.65 -11.34
CA CYS A 404 6.38 -16.06 -10.46
C CYS A 404 6.39 -17.57 -10.12
N GLY A 405 5.60 -18.38 -10.82
CA GLY A 405 5.43 -19.78 -10.48
C GLY A 405 4.72 -20.01 -9.14
N ASN A 406 4.46 -21.28 -8.84
CA ASN A 406 3.90 -21.71 -7.55
C ASN A 406 2.64 -20.98 -7.09
N GLY A 407 1.78 -20.50 -8.02
CA GLY A 407 0.54 -19.78 -7.71
C GLY A 407 0.69 -18.29 -7.42
N TRP A 408 1.89 -17.72 -7.51
CA TRP A 408 2.14 -16.29 -7.35
C TRP A 408 1.97 -15.54 -8.68
N VAL A 409 1.28 -14.40 -8.66
CA VAL A 409 1.01 -13.57 -9.86
C VAL A 409 2.15 -12.58 -10.12
N CYS A 410 2.62 -11.89 -9.10
CA CYS A 410 3.74 -10.94 -9.15
C CYS A 410 3.60 -9.81 -10.15
N GLU A 411 2.50 -9.09 -10.11
CA GLU A 411 2.20 -7.96 -11.01
C GLU A 411 3.32 -6.92 -11.03
N HIS A 412 3.99 -6.74 -9.90
CA HIS A 412 5.13 -5.84 -9.77
C HIS A 412 6.32 -6.21 -10.68
N ARG A 413 6.41 -7.47 -11.16
CA ARG A 413 7.44 -7.93 -12.10
C ARG A 413 7.00 -7.83 -13.57
N TRP A 414 5.75 -7.49 -13.84
CA TRP A 414 5.30 -7.28 -15.21
C TRP A 414 6.04 -6.10 -15.82
N ARG A 415 6.59 -6.28 -17.05
CA ARG A 415 7.40 -5.24 -17.71
C ARG A 415 6.69 -3.90 -17.72
N GLN A 416 5.42 -3.88 -18.07
CA GLN A 416 4.58 -2.69 -18.15
C GLN A 416 4.42 -1.97 -16.81
N ILE A 417 4.63 -2.67 -15.68
CA ILE A 417 4.53 -2.12 -14.33
C ILE A 417 5.89 -1.67 -13.83
N TYR A 418 6.92 -2.54 -13.84
CA TYR A 418 8.22 -2.11 -13.29
C TYR A 418 8.90 -1.04 -14.14
N GLN A 419 8.70 -1.05 -15.46
CA GLN A 419 9.22 0.01 -16.32
C GLN A 419 8.51 1.35 -16.05
N MET A 420 7.22 1.32 -15.72
CA MET A 420 6.49 2.53 -15.32
C MET A 420 6.89 3.03 -13.91
N ALA A 421 7.31 2.16 -13.01
CA ALA A 421 7.97 2.60 -11.77
C ALA A 421 9.28 3.36 -12.07
N GLY A 422 10.06 2.86 -13.04
CA GLY A 422 11.23 3.58 -13.59
C GLY A 422 10.86 4.91 -14.25
N PHE A 423 9.78 4.93 -15.05
CA PHE A 423 9.25 6.17 -15.65
C PHE A 423 8.98 7.23 -14.56
N LYS A 424 8.24 6.87 -13.50
CA LYS A 424 7.91 7.78 -12.39
C LYS A 424 9.18 8.31 -11.70
N ASN A 425 10.20 7.48 -11.53
CA ASN A 425 11.48 7.92 -10.95
C ASN A 425 12.19 8.95 -11.82
N VAL A 426 12.11 8.82 -13.16
CA VAL A 426 12.70 9.76 -14.11
C VAL A 426 11.94 11.09 -14.17
N VAL A 427 10.60 11.02 -14.23
CA VAL A 427 9.79 12.25 -14.37
C VAL A 427 9.59 13.01 -13.06
N GLY A 428 9.75 12.33 -11.91
CA GLY A 428 9.64 12.95 -10.58
C GLY A 428 8.38 13.79 -10.42
N ASP A 429 8.55 15.02 -9.94
CA ASP A 429 7.47 15.98 -9.69
C ASP A 429 7.15 16.88 -10.90
N SER A 430 7.66 16.57 -12.12
CA SER A 430 7.36 17.33 -13.32
C SER A 430 5.85 17.45 -13.52
N ALA A 431 5.38 18.64 -13.93
CA ALA A 431 3.97 18.89 -14.16
C ALA A 431 3.42 18.11 -15.37
N VAL A 432 2.13 17.83 -15.36
CA VAL A 432 1.39 17.38 -16.55
C VAL A 432 1.29 18.52 -17.54
N SER A 433 1.55 18.25 -18.80
CA SER A 433 1.46 19.18 -19.91
C SER A 433 1.06 18.47 -21.20
N ASN A 434 0.74 19.23 -22.25
CA ASN A 434 0.38 18.70 -23.56
C ASN A 434 -0.71 17.63 -23.48
N TRP A 435 -1.72 17.82 -22.64
CA TRP A 435 -2.84 16.90 -22.57
C TRP A 435 -3.58 16.89 -23.92
N TRP A 436 -3.83 15.70 -24.42
CA TRP A 436 -4.58 15.45 -25.61
C TRP A 436 -5.64 14.38 -25.38
N SER A 437 -6.77 14.49 -26.05
CA SER A 437 -7.81 13.47 -26.10
C SER A 437 -8.52 13.49 -27.46
N ASN A 438 -8.92 12.31 -27.95
CA ASN A 438 -9.84 12.20 -29.09
C ASN A 438 -11.29 12.62 -28.75
N GLY A 439 -11.51 13.10 -27.52
CA GLY A 439 -12.84 13.44 -27.00
C GLY A 439 -13.55 12.26 -26.31
N HIS A 440 -12.93 11.08 -26.22
CA HIS A 440 -13.52 9.88 -25.61
C HIS A 440 -12.48 9.04 -24.85
N ASN A 441 -12.04 7.89 -25.39
CA ASN A 441 -11.18 6.94 -24.65
C ASN A 441 -9.75 6.84 -25.19
N GLN A 442 -9.29 7.81 -25.98
CA GLN A 442 -7.86 7.96 -26.27
C GLN A 442 -7.36 9.23 -25.61
N ILE A 443 -6.31 9.11 -24.82
CA ILE A 443 -5.68 10.23 -24.11
C ILE A 443 -4.16 10.12 -24.21
N ALA A 444 -3.49 11.28 -24.13
CA ALA A 444 -2.04 11.34 -23.98
C ALA A 444 -1.66 12.60 -23.16
N PHE A 445 -0.50 12.54 -22.52
CA PHE A 445 0.06 13.71 -21.84
C PHE A 445 1.57 13.59 -21.65
N SER A 446 2.21 14.73 -21.47
CA SER A 446 3.63 14.81 -21.12
C SER A 446 3.80 15.04 -19.62
N ARG A 447 4.97 14.68 -19.11
CA ARG A 447 5.48 15.06 -17.81
C ARG A 447 6.66 16.03 -18.00
N GLY A 448 6.34 17.31 -18.17
CA GLY A 448 7.32 18.32 -18.60
C GLY A 448 8.00 17.89 -19.90
N ASN A 449 9.34 17.92 -19.90
CA ASN A 449 10.18 17.43 -20.99
C ASN A 449 10.89 16.09 -20.68
N LEU A 450 10.47 15.41 -19.61
CA LEU A 450 11.10 14.19 -19.11
C LEU A 450 10.37 12.90 -19.47
N GLY A 451 9.09 12.98 -19.80
CA GLY A 451 8.29 11.81 -20.15
C GLY A 451 7.05 12.14 -20.95
N PHE A 452 6.58 11.14 -21.72
CA PHE A 452 5.33 11.18 -22.48
C PHE A 452 4.65 9.82 -22.40
N ILE A 453 3.33 9.81 -22.33
CA ILE A 453 2.51 8.61 -22.28
C ILE A 453 1.23 8.80 -23.09
N ALA A 454 0.80 7.74 -23.78
CA ALA A 454 -0.46 7.68 -24.52
C ALA A 454 -1.22 6.39 -24.23
N PHE A 455 -2.55 6.48 -24.22
CA PHE A 455 -3.46 5.38 -23.93
C PHE A 455 -4.49 5.23 -25.04
N ASN A 456 -4.72 3.99 -25.48
CA ASN A 456 -5.82 3.62 -26.35
C ASN A 456 -6.80 2.72 -25.59
N GLY A 457 -7.85 3.31 -25.03
CA GLY A 457 -8.97 2.63 -24.37
C GLY A 457 -10.17 2.39 -25.27
N GLU A 458 -10.10 2.75 -26.57
CA GLU A 458 -11.18 2.51 -27.52
C GLU A 458 -11.32 1.03 -27.90
N TYR A 459 -12.56 0.62 -28.10
CA TYR A 459 -12.88 -0.67 -28.69
C TYR A 459 -13.02 -0.50 -30.21
N GLY A 460 -12.18 -1.18 -30.97
CA GLY A 460 -12.29 -1.24 -32.43
C GLY A 460 -11.66 -0.10 -33.21
N VAL A 461 -10.98 0.86 -32.55
CA VAL A 461 -10.32 2.00 -33.19
C VAL A 461 -8.85 2.08 -32.77
N ASP A 462 -7.95 2.19 -33.75
CA ASP A 462 -6.53 2.42 -33.50
C ASP A 462 -6.31 3.88 -33.08
N LEU A 463 -5.33 4.13 -32.21
CA LEU A 463 -4.78 5.45 -32.02
C LEU A 463 -3.66 5.66 -33.05
N LYS A 464 -3.80 6.65 -33.93
CA LYS A 464 -2.83 7.02 -34.97
C LYS A 464 -2.82 8.54 -35.13
N GLU A 465 -1.94 9.21 -34.37
CA GLU A 465 -1.93 10.67 -34.29
C GLU A 465 -0.51 11.24 -34.18
N HIS A 466 -0.32 12.43 -34.71
CA HIS A 466 0.86 13.25 -34.43
C HIS A 466 0.62 14.07 -33.16
N LEU A 467 1.31 13.73 -32.08
CA LEU A 467 1.09 14.33 -30.77
C LEU A 467 2.32 15.10 -30.28
N GLN A 468 2.08 16.21 -29.57
CA GLN A 468 3.12 16.96 -28.89
C GLN A 468 3.59 16.18 -27.65
N THR A 469 4.86 15.77 -27.66
CA THR A 469 5.44 14.94 -26.59
C THR A 469 6.13 15.78 -25.51
N GLY A 470 6.50 17.03 -25.80
CA GLY A 470 7.35 17.84 -24.93
C GLY A 470 8.81 17.36 -24.84
N MET A 471 9.13 16.22 -25.45
CA MET A 471 10.45 15.60 -25.39
C MET A 471 11.42 16.24 -26.37
N ALA A 472 12.72 16.13 -26.10
CA ALA A 472 13.75 16.59 -27.03
C ALA A 472 13.80 15.71 -28.30
N MET A 473 14.12 16.31 -29.46
CA MET A 473 14.32 15.59 -30.72
C MET A 473 15.22 14.37 -30.55
N GLY A 474 14.82 13.25 -31.15
CA GLY A 474 15.58 11.99 -31.12
C GLY A 474 14.72 10.74 -31.22
N GLU A 475 15.37 9.60 -31.17
CA GLU A 475 14.71 8.29 -31.15
C GLU A 475 14.64 7.78 -29.70
N TYR A 476 13.47 7.25 -29.31
CA TYR A 476 13.22 6.74 -27.97
C TYR A 476 12.67 5.32 -28.02
N CYS A 477 13.02 4.50 -27.04
CA CYS A 477 12.44 3.18 -26.87
C CYS A 477 11.13 3.28 -26.09
N ASP A 478 10.03 2.73 -26.62
CA ASP A 478 8.80 2.53 -25.86
C ASP A 478 9.03 1.50 -24.76
N ILE A 479 8.90 1.95 -23.53
CA ILE A 479 9.17 1.13 -22.34
C ILE A 479 8.05 0.14 -22.01
N ILE A 480 6.90 0.26 -22.65
CA ILE A 480 5.77 -0.66 -22.49
C ILE A 480 5.99 -1.92 -23.33
N SER A 481 6.35 -1.76 -24.60
CA SER A 481 6.57 -2.88 -25.52
C SER A 481 7.97 -3.49 -25.43
N GLY A 482 8.94 -2.77 -24.84
CA GLY A 482 10.30 -3.24 -24.72
C GLY A 482 11.13 -2.49 -23.70
N LYS A 483 12.44 -2.50 -23.91
CA LYS A 483 13.43 -1.83 -23.07
C LYS A 483 14.63 -1.40 -23.91
N LYS A 484 15.27 -0.29 -23.52
CA LYS A 484 16.58 0.09 -24.05
C LYS A 484 17.66 -0.83 -23.48
N VAL A 485 18.36 -1.53 -24.36
CA VAL A 485 19.45 -2.44 -24.00
C VAL A 485 20.67 -2.10 -24.86
N ARG A 486 21.77 -1.64 -24.25
CA ARG A 486 23.02 -1.29 -24.93
C ARG A 486 22.82 -0.35 -26.14
N GLY A 487 21.96 0.67 -25.97
CA GLY A 487 21.67 1.65 -27.01
C GLY A 487 20.64 1.21 -28.06
N ASN A 488 20.16 -0.04 -28.02
CA ASN A 488 19.09 -0.54 -28.89
C ASN A 488 17.79 -0.69 -28.14
N CYS A 489 16.66 -0.67 -28.88
CA CYS A 489 15.34 -0.93 -28.33
C CYS A 489 14.87 -2.34 -28.67
N SER A 490 14.38 -3.08 -27.67
CA SER A 490 13.79 -4.40 -27.87
C SER A 490 12.30 -4.36 -28.23
N GLY A 491 11.67 -3.18 -28.20
CA GLY A 491 10.26 -2.94 -28.54
C GLY A 491 10.10 -1.89 -29.65
N LYS A 492 8.95 -1.19 -29.61
CA LYS A 492 8.66 -0.08 -30.53
C LYS A 492 9.65 1.07 -30.33
N ARG A 493 9.93 1.80 -31.41
CA ARG A 493 10.70 3.03 -31.39
C ARG A 493 9.79 4.21 -31.69
N VAL A 494 9.98 5.31 -31.00
CA VAL A 494 9.27 6.56 -31.20
C VAL A 494 10.27 7.61 -31.63
N LYS A 495 10.05 8.20 -32.80
CA LYS A 495 10.87 9.31 -33.30
C LYS A 495 10.19 10.62 -32.93
N VAL A 496 10.86 11.41 -32.11
CA VAL A 496 10.45 12.78 -31.78
C VAL A 496 11.15 13.73 -32.76
N GLU A 497 10.35 14.54 -33.44
CA GLU A 497 10.81 15.51 -34.42
C GLU A 497 11.36 16.81 -33.77
N ALA A 498 11.90 17.73 -34.57
CA ALA A 498 12.54 18.94 -34.06
C ALA A 498 11.57 19.89 -33.33
N ASP A 499 10.26 19.83 -33.64
CA ASP A 499 9.21 20.61 -32.98
C ASP A 499 8.65 19.92 -31.71
N GLY A 500 9.20 18.78 -31.33
CA GLY A 500 8.78 17.99 -30.17
C GLY A 500 7.55 17.11 -30.43
N THR A 501 7.06 17.02 -31.67
CA THR A 501 5.98 16.09 -32.02
C THR A 501 6.50 14.70 -32.34
N ALA A 502 5.63 13.70 -32.20
CA ALA A 502 5.89 12.32 -32.64
C ALA A 502 4.64 11.68 -33.20
N TYR A 503 4.79 10.79 -34.19
CA TYR A 503 3.70 9.92 -34.64
C TYR A 503 3.53 8.80 -33.62
N ILE A 504 2.35 8.73 -33.02
CA ILE A 504 1.99 7.76 -31.99
C ILE A 504 1.00 6.75 -32.58
N GLU A 505 1.34 5.48 -32.47
CA GLU A 505 0.50 4.39 -32.96
C GLU A 505 0.31 3.32 -31.87
N ILE A 506 -0.95 3.07 -31.48
CA ILE A 506 -1.38 2.00 -30.58
C ILE A 506 -2.57 1.31 -31.21
N PHE A 507 -2.38 0.06 -31.66
CA PHE A 507 -3.45 -0.70 -32.28
C PHE A 507 -4.50 -1.12 -31.24
N LYS A 508 -5.75 -1.19 -31.67
CA LYS A 508 -6.92 -1.57 -30.84
C LYS A 508 -6.80 -2.94 -30.17
N ASP A 509 -6.09 -3.86 -30.81
CA ASP A 509 -5.89 -5.24 -30.39
C ASP A 509 -4.57 -5.48 -29.66
N GLU A 510 -3.78 -4.43 -29.42
CA GLU A 510 -2.57 -4.55 -28.62
C GLU A 510 -2.89 -4.93 -27.15
N SER A 511 -2.15 -5.89 -26.63
CA SER A 511 -2.36 -6.43 -25.28
C SER A 511 -2.12 -5.42 -24.14
N ASN A 512 -1.45 -4.30 -24.42
CA ASN A 512 -1.11 -3.30 -23.40
C ASN A 512 -1.98 -2.04 -23.47
N GLY A 513 -2.37 -1.56 -24.67
CA GLY A 513 -3.15 -0.34 -24.84
C GLY A 513 -2.45 0.95 -24.41
N VAL A 514 -1.13 0.92 -24.21
CA VAL A 514 -0.30 2.02 -23.69
C VAL A 514 0.99 2.11 -24.48
N LEU A 515 1.50 3.33 -24.67
CA LEU A 515 2.85 3.63 -25.15
C LEU A 515 3.46 4.67 -24.21
N ALA A 516 4.70 4.47 -23.77
CA ALA A 516 5.39 5.43 -22.90
C ALA A 516 6.88 5.55 -23.21
N ILE A 517 7.38 6.79 -23.21
CA ILE A 517 8.80 7.11 -23.37
C ILE A 517 9.25 8.09 -22.30
N HIS A 518 10.51 8.06 -21.91
CA HIS A 518 11.10 9.02 -20.98
C HIS A 518 12.55 9.37 -21.37
N ALA A 519 13.12 10.39 -20.76
CA ALA A 519 14.43 10.93 -21.11
C ALA A 519 15.54 9.87 -21.13
N GLU A 520 15.54 8.91 -20.20
CA GLU A 520 16.54 7.83 -20.15
C GLU A 520 16.27 6.70 -21.17
N SER A 521 15.09 6.66 -21.80
CA SER A 521 14.78 5.71 -22.88
C SER A 521 15.24 6.19 -24.27
N LYS A 522 15.87 7.38 -24.37
CA LYS A 522 16.47 7.90 -25.61
C LYS A 522 17.60 6.98 -26.08
N LEU A 523 17.59 6.59 -27.37
CA LEU A 523 18.54 5.67 -27.99
C LEU A 523 19.89 6.33 -28.34
#